data_67d01de00569d1ff41a8c30aff4d01db
#
_entry.id   67d01de00569d1ff41a8c30aff4d01db
#
_cell.length_a   1.000
_cell.length_b   1.000
_cell.length_c   1.000
_cell.angle_alpha   90.00
_cell.angle_beta   90.00
_cell.angle_gamma   90.00
#
_symmetry.space_group_name_H-M   'P 1'
#
loop_
_entity.id
_entity.type
_entity.pdbx_description
1 polymer ?
#
loop_
_entity_poly.entity_id
_entity_poly.type
_entity_poly.pdbx_seq_one_letter_code
_entity_poly.pdbx_strand_id
1 'polypeptide(L)'
;MIDTPFFDAHTHHLPQPQTTAIVSCRMDEKTASSYLQAPFISVSLHPWYLTEENIQSQIDWLVQTIQSDSRVVALGEAGLDKVCDTPFDLQIQTFRKAIELSETYHLPLVIHSVKATEELFALHKEYHPTQVWIIHGFRGKKELATDLIRHGFYLSFGKKYQEKALSIVPADRLLLESDEADTDFPSFYRQVASLRGTSFDSLVENIKENANHLFFNR
;
A
#
# COMPACT_ATOMS: atom_id res chain seq x y z
N MET A 1 6.22 6.62 -16.21
CA MET A 1 4.77 6.86 -16.45
C MET A 1 4.09 5.53 -16.72
N ILE A 2 2.85 5.37 -16.28
CA ILE A 2 2.07 4.13 -16.45
C ILE A 2 1.52 4.09 -17.87
N ASP A 3 1.97 3.10 -18.67
CA ASP A 3 1.55 2.95 -20.07
C ASP A 3 0.36 2.00 -20.24
N THR A 4 0.02 1.23 -19.22
CA THR A 4 -1.13 0.32 -19.21
C THR A 4 -2.42 1.03 -18.80
N PRO A 5 -3.61 0.53 -19.22
CA PRO A 5 -4.88 1.14 -18.82
C PRO A 5 -5.18 0.99 -17.33
N PHE A 6 -4.73 -0.10 -16.69
CA PHE A 6 -5.03 -0.36 -15.28
C PHE A 6 -3.81 -0.26 -14.40
N PHE A 7 -4.04 0.11 -13.14
CA PHE A 7 -3.04 0.14 -12.09
C PHE A 7 -3.52 -0.65 -10.87
N ASP A 8 -2.64 -1.52 -10.37
CA ASP A 8 -2.78 -2.30 -9.16
C ASP A 8 -1.81 -1.77 -8.11
N ALA A 9 -2.33 -1.08 -7.11
CA ALA A 9 -1.51 -0.37 -6.14
C ALA A 9 -0.78 -1.30 -5.16
N HIS A 10 -1.26 -2.54 -5.00
CA HIS A 10 -0.68 -3.53 -4.11
C HIS A 10 -1.12 -4.95 -4.49
N THR A 11 -0.15 -5.82 -4.71
CA THR A 11 -0.40 -7.24 -5.00
C THR A 11 0.76 -8.13 -4.55
N HIS A 12 0.48 -9.42 -4.32
CA HIS A 12 1.50 -10.46 -4.11
C HIS A 12 1.77 -11.30 -5.37
N HIS A 13 1.12 -10.97 -6.47
CA HIS A 13 1.23 -11.67 -7.75
C HIS A 13 1.89 -10.82 -8.82
N LEU A 14 2.39 -11.46 -9.88
CA LEU A 14 2.83 -10.74 -11.07
C LEU A 14 1.65 -10.00 -11.72
N PRO A 15 1.90 -8.81 -12.30
CA PRO A 15 0.83 -8.04 -12.94
C PRO A 15 0.15 -8.82 -14.06
N GLN A 16 -1.17 -8.71 -14.12
CA GLN A 16 -1.96 -9.28 -15.20
C GLN A 16 -1.77 -8.47 -16.51
N PRO A 17 -2.13 -9.04 -17.67
CA PRO A 17 -2.12 -8.30 -18.92
C PRO A 17 -2.85 -6.95 -18.82
N GLN A 18 -2.29 -5.90 -19.44
CA GLN A 18 -2.82 -4.53 -19.42
C GLN A 18 -2.84 -3.84 -18.04
N THR A 19 -2.14 -4.41 -17.04
CA THR A 19 -2.05 -3.85 -15.70
C THR A 19 -0.60 -3.54 -15.35
N THR A 20 -0.32 -2.34 -14.86
CA THR A 20 0.90 -2.04 -14.10
C THR A 20 0.61 -2.29 -12.63
N ALA A 21 1.48 -3.02 -11.95
CA ALA A 21 1.28 -3.36 -10.54
C ALA A 21 2.53 -3.06 -9.70
N ILE A 22 2.31 -2.76 -8.42
CA ILE A 22 3.35 -2.75 -7.40
C ILE A 22 3.27 -4.06 -6.63
N VAL A 23 4.30 -4.90 -6.78
CA VAL A 23 4.37 -6.20 -6.11
C VAL A 23 5.00 -6.03 -4.73
N SER A 24 4.30 -6.42 -3.69
CA SER A 24 4.81 -6.44 -2.32
C SER A 24 5.80 -7.59 -2.14
N CYS A 25 7.00 -7.27 -1.64
CA CYS A 25 8.09 -8.22 -1.52
C CYS A 25 8.72 -8.21 -0.13
N ARG A 26 8.85 -9.38 0.48
CA ARG A 26 9.54 -9.60 1.75
C ARG A 26 10.90 -10.25 1.53
N MET A 27 11.75 -10.17 2.56
CA MET A 27 13.09 -10.77 2.53
C MET A 27 13.08 -12.27 2.24
N ASP A 28 12.12 -13.01 2.78
CA ASP A 28 11.96 -14.46 2.57
C ASP A 28 11.47 -14.82 1.15
N GLU A 29 10.91 -13.85 0.42
CA GLU A 29 10.42 -13.99 -0.96
C GLU A 29 11.43 -13.55 -2.03
N LYS A 30 12.62 -13.11 -1.65
CA LYS A 30 13.64 -12.55 -2.57
C LYS A 30 14.05 -13.45 -3.74
N THR A 31 13.71 -14.75 -3.70
CA THR A 31 13.92 -15.72 -4.79
C THR A 31 12.62 -16.08 -5.51
N ALA A 32 11.48 -15.57 -5.09
CA ALA A 32 10.20 -15.83 -5.74
C ALA A 32 10.12 -15.22 -7.13
N SER A 33 9.42 -15.88 -8.05
CA SER A 33 9.21 -15.36 -9.40
C SER A 33 8.51 -13.99 -9.41
N SER A 34 7.59 -13.76 -8.48
CA SER A 34 6.92 -12.47 -8.31
C SER A 34 7.92 -11.35 -8.06
N TYR A 35 8.85 -11.55 -7.14
CA TYR A 35 9.92 -10.58 -6.87
C TYR A 35 10.86 -10.39 -8.07
N LEU A 36 11.36 -11.51 -8.64
CA LEU A 36 12.39 -11.45 -9.68
C LEU A 36 11.89 -10.82 -10.99
N GLN A 37 10.60 -10.98 -11.31
CA GLN A 37 10.01 -10.54 -12.58
C GLN A 37 9.15 -9.28 -12.46
N ALA A 38 8.85 -8.82 -11.25
CA ALA A 38 8.05 -7.62 -11.05
C ALA A 38 8.73 -6.38 -11.65
N PRO A 39 8.02 -5.56 -12.41
CA PRO A 39 8.56 -4.31 -12.94
C PRO A 39 8.69 -3.22 -11.86
N PHE A 40 7.82 -3.22 -10.87
CA PHE A 40 7.83 -2.33 -9.71
C PHE A 40 7.53 -3.11 -8.44
N ILE A 41 8.23 -2.75 -7.36
CA ILE A 41 8.09 -3.44 -6.07
C ILE A 41 7.94 -2.45 -4.92
N SER A 42 7.24 -2.88 -3.88
CA SER A 42 7.36 -2.34 -2.54
C SER A 42 8.12 -3.32 -1.64
N VAL A 43 8.98 -2.80 -0.76
CA VAL A 43 9.79 -3.63 0.13
C VAL A 43 9.23 -3.60 1.54
N SER A 44 8.98 -4.78 2.11
CA SER A 44 8.08 -5.00 3.22
C SER A 44 8.80 -5.32 4.54
N LEU A 45 8.26 -4.74 5.63
CA LEU A 45 8.47 -5.15 7.03
C LEU A 45 7.11 -5.52 7.62
N HIS A 46 6.53 -6.61 7.10
CA HIS A 46 5.15 -6.99 7.41
C HIS A 46 5.01 -7.48 8.85
N PRO A 47 4.02 -7.01 9.64
CA PRO A 47 3.88 -7.34 11.06
C PRO A 47 3.74 -8.83 11.35
N TRP A 48 3.20 -9.65 10.45
CA TRP A 48 3.02 -11.09 10.67
C TRP A 48 4.32 -11.89 10.69
N TYR A 49 5.40 -11.38 10.13
CA TYR A 49 6.65 -12.12 9.89
C TYR A 49 7.82 -11.61 10.71
N LEU A 50 7.55 -10.77 11.73
CA LEU A 50 8.56 -10.19 12.61
C LEU A 50 8.82 -11.08 13.82
N THR A 51 10.09 -11.28 14.12
CA THR A 51 10.57 -11.84 15.40
C THR A 51 11.75 -11.04 15.89
N GLU A 52 12.07 -11.11 17.18
CA GLU A 52 13.26 -10.43 17.75
C GLU A 52 14.55 -10.86 17.04
N GLU A 53 14.63 -12.12 16.58
CA GLU A 53 15.81 -12.67 15.93
C GLU A 53 15.96 -12.20 14.47
N ASN A 54 14.85 -11.92 13.77
CA ASN A 54 14.89 -11.64 12.33
C ASN A 54 14.77 -10.16 11.96
N ILE A 55 14.32 -9.31 12.87
CA ILE A 55 14.01 -7.90 12.58
C ILE A 55 15.20 -7.15 11.99
N GLN A 56 16.41 -7.31 12.58
CA GLN A 56 17.58 -6.60 12.08
C GLN A 56 17.96 -7.05 10.67
N SER A 57 17.92 -8.35 10.39
CA SER A 57 18.22 -8.86 9.04
C SER A 57 17.20 -8.43 7.99
N GLN A 58 15.92 -8.31 8.38
CA GLN A 58 14.88 -7.77 7.48
C GLN A 58 15.11 -6.27 7.19
N ILE A 59 15.46 -5.48 8.20
CA ILE A 59 15.80 -4.05 8.04
C ILE A 59 17.02 -3.89 7.13
N ASP A 60 18.08 -4.66 7.37
CA ASP A 60 19.33 -4.59 6.58
C ASP A 60 19.06 -4.97 5.10
N TRP A 61 18.29 -6.04 4.87
CA TRP A 61 17.87 -6.43 3.52
C TRP A 61 17.03 -5.35 2.84
N LEU A 62 16.07 -4.76 3.56
CA LEU A 62 15.22 -3.70 3.04
C LEU A 62 16.06 -2.48 2.62
N VAL A 63 16.97 -2.02 3.48
CA VAL A 63 17.87 -0.90 3.20
C VAL A 63 18.74 -1.21 1.98
N GLN A 64 19.36 -2.39 1.94
CA GLN A 64 20.17 -2.82 0.80
C GLN A 64 19.34 -2.84 -0.50
N THR A 65 18.12 -3.36 -0.44
CA THR A 65 17.25 -3.46 -1.62
C THR A 65 16.84 -2.07 -2.13
N ILE A 66 16.46 -1.14 -1.24
CA ILE A 66 16.15 0.25 -1.62
C ILE A 66 17.35 0.91 -2.32
N GLN A 67 18.57 0.66 -1.84
CA GLN A 67 19.78 1.30 -2.38
C GLN A 67 20.26 0.69 -3.70
N SER A 68 19.94 -0.58 -3.97
CA SER A 68 20.51 -1.32 -5.11
C SER A 68 19.50 -1.69 -6.19
N ASP A 69 18.20 -1.61 -5.94
CA ASP A 69 17.15 -2.02 -6.87
C ASP A 69 16.25 -0.84 -7.26
N SER A 70 16.43 -0.36 -8.48
CA SER A 70 15.67 0.78 -9.01
C SER A 70 14.16 0.52 -9.21
N ARG A 71 13.71 -0.73 -9.07
CA ARG A 71 12.29 -1.10 -9.13
C ARG A 71 11.54 -0.76 -7.85
N VAL A 72 12.25 -0.44 -6.75
CA VAL A 72 11.60 -0.07 -5.49
C VAL A 72 10.92 1.29 -5.63
N VAL A 73 9.59 1.31 -5.54
CA VAL A 73 8.77 2.51 -5.68
C VAL A 73 8.00 2.88 -4.41
N ALA A 74 7.96 1.98 -3.42
CA ALA A 74 7.33 2.20 -2.12
C ALA A 74 8.04 1.40 -1.01
N LEU A 75 7.88 1.81 0.23
CA LEU A 75 8.15 1.01 1.40
C LEU A 75 6.82 0.41 1.89
N GLY A 76 6.82 -0.86 2.18
CA GLY A 76 5.64 -1.60 2.61
C GLY A 76 5.49 -2.92 1.83
N GLU A 77 4.68 -3.73 2.34
CA GLU A 77 3.67 -3.64 3.38
C GLU A 77 4.32 -3.57 4.78
N ALA A 78 4.05 -2.54 5.52
CA ALA A 78 4.50 -2.38 6.91
C ALA A 78 3.32 -1.86 7.74
N GLY A 79 3.32 -2.08 9.05
CA GLY A 79 2.20 -1.57 9.84
C GLY A 79 1.90 -2.35 11.11
N LEU A 80 0.62 -2.33 11.51
CA LEU A 80 0.16 -2.79 12.81
C LEU A 80 -1.06 -3.70 12.69
N ASP A 81 -0.99 -4.86 13.35
CA ASP A 81 -2.08 -5.84 13.40
C ASP A 81 -2.26 -6.37 14.83
N LYS A 82 -3.35 -5.96 15.50
CA LYS A 82 -3.67 -6.42 16.87
C LYS A 82 -4.23 -7.85 16.92
N VAL A 83 -4.34 -8.53 15.78
CA VAL A 83 -4.93 -9.88 15.70
C VAL A 83 -3.90 -10.95 15.40
N CYS A 84 -2.72 -10.57 14.89
CA CYS A 84 -1.64 -11.52 14.65
C CYS A 84 -0.85 -11.87 15.92
N ASP A 85 -0.07 -12.94 15.86
CA ASP A 85 0.68 -13.47 17.00
C ASP A 85 1.94 -12.65 17.36
N THR A 86 2.43 -11.80 16.45
CA THR A 86 3.62 -10.97 16.68
C THR A 86 3.38 -9.99 17.84
N PRO A 87 4.26 -9.91 18.85
CA PRO A 87 4.11 -8.97 19.95
C PRO A 87 3.91 -7.52 19.47
N PHE A 88 2.88 -6.86 19.99
CA PHE A 88 2.47 -5.55 19.49
C PHE A 88 3.55 -4.48 19.68
N ASP A 89 4.32 -4.54 20.76
CA ASP A 89 5.45 -3.61 21.00
C ASP A 89 6.54 -3.78 19.93
N LEU A 90 6.81 -5.00 19.48
CA LEU A 90 7.75 -5.28 18.39
C LEU A 90 7.22 -4.70 17.07
N GLN A 91 5.91 -4.83 16.80
CA GLN A 91 5.30 -4.21 15.63
C GLN A 91 5.44 -2.69 15.64
N ILE A 92 5.17 -2.04 16.79
CA ILE A 92 5.31 -0.58 16.97
C ILE A 92 6.76 -0.15 16.72
N GLN A 93 7.73 -0.83 17.29
CA GLN A 93 9.16 -0.51 17.10
C GLN A 93 9.56 -0.63 15.62
N THR A 94 9.13 -1.72 14.97
CA THR A 94 9.43 -1.95 13.54
C THR A 94 8.72 -0.95 12.64
N PHE A 95 7.48 -0.60 12.94
CA PHE A 95 6.73 0.37 12.16
C PHE A 95 7.33 1.78 12.30
N ARG A 96 7.81 2.18 13.49
CA ARG A 96 8.61 3.41 13.67
C ARG A 96 9.83 3.42 12.76
N LYS A 97 10.52 2.29 12.65
CA LYS A 97 11.67 2.17 11.74
C LYS A 97 11.26 2.27 10.26
N ALA A 98 10.13 1.69 9.89
CA ALA A 98 9.57 1.84 8.55
C ALA A 98 9.23 3.30 8.21
N ILE A 99 8.66 4.05 9.15
CA ILE A 99 8.39 5.50 8.99
C ILE A 99 9.70 6.26 8.75
N GLU A 100 10.72 6.05 9.58
CA GLU A 100 12.04 6.71 9.45
C GLU A 100 12.70 6.41 8.09
N LEU A 101 12.61 5.17 7.62
CA LEU A 101 13.16 4.77 6.33
C LEU A 101 12.36 5.35 5.16
N SER A 102 11.02 5.39 5.26
CA SER A 102 10.15 6.05 4.28
C SER A 102 10.55 7.52 4.09
N GLU A 103 10.74 8.26 5.18
CA GLU A 103 11.20 9.65 5.14
C GLU A 103 12.62 9.79 4.58
N THR A 104 13.55 8.92 5.02
CA THR A 104 14.97 8.95 4.61
C THR A 104 15.15 8.71 3.12
N TYR A 105 14.39 7.77 2.56
CA TYR A 105 14.49 7.37 1.15
C TYR A 105 13.43 8.03 0.25
N HIS A 106 12.60 8.91 0.81
CA HIS A 106 11.52 9.61 0.09
C HIS A 106 10.56 8.65 -0.62
N LEU A 107 10.17 7.56 0.08
CA LEU A 107 9.27 6.53 -0.41
C LEU A 107 7.89 6.64 0.23
N PRO A 108 6.79 6.57 -0.51
CA PRO A 108 5.47 6.43 0.09
C PRO A 108 5.40 5.14 0.92
N LEU A 109 4.61 5.19 2.01
CA LEU A 109 4.46 4.09 2.96
C LEU A 109 3.13 3.36 2.73
N VAL A 110 3.19 2.09 2.28
CA VAL A 110 2.03 1.20 2.14
C VAL A 110 1.79 0.47 3.46
N ILE A 111 0.61 0.69 4.04
CA ILE A 111 0.33 0.37 5.44
C ILE A 111 -0.70 -0.74 5.58
N HIS A 112 -0.30 -1.81 6.27
CA HIS A 112 -1.18 -2.83 6.84
C HIS A 112 -1.77 -2.32 8.15
N SER A 113 -3.09 -2.34 8.30
CA SER A 113 -3.75 -1.87 9.51
C SER A 113 -4.95 -2.72 9.91
N VAL A 114 -4.79 -3.49 10.98
CA VAL A 114 -5.88 -4.29 11.57
C VAL A 114 -6.10 -3.91 13.03
N LYS A 115 -7.25 -3.28 13.31
CA LYS A 115 -7.66 -2.81 14.66
C LYS A 115 -6.65 -1.90 15.37
N ALA A 116 -5.81 -1.18 14.63
CA ALA A 116 -4.71 -0.36 15.14
C ALA A 116 -4.76 1.11 14.67
N THR A 117 -5.94 1.60 14.33
CA THR A 117 -6.13 2.95 13.78
C THR A 117 -5.71 4.06 14.76
N GLU A 118 -5.98 3.88 16.05
CA GLU A 118 -5.61 4.87 17.08
C GLU A 118 -4.10 5.05 17.16
N GLU A 119 -3.36 3.95 17.11
CA GLU A 119 -1.89 3.96 17.11
C GLU A 119 -1.34 4.56 15.83
N LEU A 120 -1.96 4.28 14.67
CA LEU A 120 -1.58 4.94 13.41
C LEU A 120 -1.74 6.45 13.48
N PHE A 121 -2.86 6.96 13.99
CA PHE A 121 -3.06 8.39 14.18
C PHE A 121 -2.06 8.99 15.17
N ALA A 122 -1.76 8.28 16.27
CA ALA A 122 -0.77 8.71 17.24
C ALA A 122 0.63 8.84 16.61
N LEU A 123 1.06 7.82 15.84
CA LEU A 123 2.34 7.83 15.14
C LEU A 123 2.37 8.88 14.03
N HIS A 124 1.32 9.03 13.24
CA HIS A 124 1.24 10.08 12.23
C HIS A 124 1.37 11.47 12.83
N LYS A 125 0.70 11.71 13.98
CA LYS A 125 0.81 12.96 14.73
C LYS A 125 2.20 13.16 15.35
N GLU A 126 2.85 12.09 15.78
CA GLU A 126 4.20 12.15 16.41
C GLU A 126 5.28 12.47 15.36
N TYR A 127 5.24 11.78 14.21
CA TYR A 127 6.29 11.90 13.20
C TYR A 127 6.09 13.06 12.22
N HIS A 128 4.86 13.59 12.08
CA HIS A 128 4.53 14.61 11.07
C HIS A 128 5.11 14.25 9.69
N PRO A 129 4.78 13.07 9.12
CA PRO A 129 5.45 12.57 7.95
C PRO A 129 5.28 13.50 6.75
N THR A 130 6.33 13.63 5.95
CA THR A 130 6.30 14.32 4.65
C THR A 130 5.96 13.35 3.53
N GLN A 131 6.25 12.06 3.73
CA GLN A 131 5.91 11.03 2.78
C GLN A 131 4.46 10.58 2.96
N VAL A 132 3.85 10.20 1.84
CA VAL A 132 2.43 9.80 1.82
C VAL A 132 2.24 8.44 2.50
N TRP A 133 1.19 8.35 3.32
CA TRP A 133 0.74 7.12 3.94
C TRP A 133 -0.49 6.57 3.18
N ILE A 134 -0.42 5.30 2.77
CA ILE A 134 -1.44 4.61 1.99
C ILE A 134 -1.94 3.43 2.80
N ILE A 135 -3.19 3.45 3.24
CA ILE A 135 -3.81 2.27 3.85
C ILE A 135 -4.21 1.32 2.72
N HIS A 136 -3.53 0.18 2.62
CA HIS A 136 -3.92 -0.85 1.67
C HIS A 136 -5.06 -1.72 2.20
N GLY A 137 -5.75 -2.44 1.33
CA GLY A 137 -6.83 -3.36 1.70
C GLY A 137 -7.95 -2.74 2.53
N PHE A 138 -8.28 -1.47 2.33
CA PHE A 138 -9.20 -0.76 3.22
C PHE A 138 -10.61 -1.36 3.21
N ARG A 139 -11.08 -1.80 4.39
CA ARG A 139 -12.41 -2.42 4.61
C ARG A 139 -13.23 -1.71 5.69
N GLY A 140 -12.74 -0.57 6.16
CA GLY A 140 -13.39 0.21 7.21
C GLY A 140 -14.70 0.88 6.78
N LYS A 141 -15.44 1.41 7.76
CA LYS A 141 -16.66 2.17 7.52
C LYS A 141 -16.33 3.57 6.98
N LYS A 142 -17.36 4.26 6.46
CA LYS A 142 -17.20 5.60 5.88
C LYS A 142 -16.65 6.62 6.89
N GLU A 143 -17.01 6.50 8.17
CA GLU A 143 -16.54 7.39 9.23
C GLU A 143 -15.00 7.30 9.34
N LEU A 144 -14.47 6.08 9.40
CA LEU A 144 -13.02 5.86 9.43
C LEU A 144 -12.34 6.33 8.14
N ALA A 145 -12.94 6.08 6.97
CA ALA A 145 -12.41 6.60 5.70
C ALA A 145 -12.32 8.13 5.71
N THR A 146 -13.37 8.79 6.22
CA THR A 146 -13.40 10.26 6.34
C THR A 146 -12.29 10.77 7.25
N ASP A 147 -12.07 10.11 8.39
CA ASP A 147 -11.04 10.54 9.35
C ASP A 147 -9.63 10.33 8.80
N LEU A 148 -9.35 9.21 8.16
CA LEU A 148 -8.07 8.94 7.51
C LEU A 148 -7.77 9.98 6.42
N ILE A 149 -8.75 10.29 5.55
CA ILE A 149 -8.60 11.30 4.50
C ILE A 149 -8.31 12.69 5.08
N ARG A 150 -8.97 13.07 6.15
CA ARG A 150 -8.71 14.36 6.85
C ARG A 150 -7.28 14.46 7.39
N HIS A 151 -6.66 13.33 7.71
CA HIS A 151 -5.26 13.25 8.12
C HIS A 151 -4.28 13.09 6.95
N GLY A 152 -4.75 13.18 5.71
CA GLY A 152 -3.90 13.16 4.52
C GLY A 152 -3.60 11.77 3.96
N PHE A 153 -4.18 10.70 4.51
CA PHE A 153 -3.97 9.34 4.01
C PHE A 153 -4.63 9.12 2.65
N TYR A 154 -4.02 8.23 1.87
CA TYR A 154 -4.65 7.60 0.71
C TYR A 154 -5.25 6.26 1.12
N LEU A 155 -6.31 5.86 0.42
CA LEU A 155 -6.97 4.58 0.67
C LEU A 155 -6.96 3.72 -0.60
N SER A 156 -6.45 2.51 -0.47
CA SER A 156 -6.47 1.51 -1.53
C SER A 156 -7.51 0.43 -1.23
N PHE A 157 -8.32 0.09 -2.24
CA PHE A 157 -9.45 -0.82 -2.11
C PHE A 157 -9.28 -2.03 -3.00
N GLY A 158 -9.31 -3.21 -2.39
CA GLY A 158 -9.50 -4.48 -3.08
C GLY A 158 -10.98 -4.86 -3.20
N LYS A 159 -11.27 -6.08 -3.66
CA LYS A 159 -12.64 -6.58 -3.86
C LYS A 159 -13.52 -6.60 -2.59
N LYS A 160 -12.93 -6.66 -1.42
CA LYS A 160 -13.64 -6.70 -0.12
C LYS A 160 -13.73 -5.30 0.48
N TYR A 161 -14.65 -4.48 0.01
CA TYR A 161 -14.83 -3.11 0.49
C TYR A 161 -16.24 -2.85 1.02
N GLN A 162 -16.41 -1.75 1.73
CA GLN A 162 -17.73 -1.21 2.08
C GLN A 162 -18.12 -0.11 1.08
N GLU A 163 -19.24 -0.28 0.37
CA GLU A 163 -19.68 0.63 -0.68
C GLU A 163 -19.76 2.09 -0.23
N LYS A 164 -20.33 2.33 0.98
CA LYS A 164 -20.44 3.68 1.55
C LYS A 164 -19.07 4.32 1.82
N ALA A 165 -18.05 3.54 2.13
CA ALA A 165 -16.70 4.05 2.32
C ALA A 165 -16.08 4.40 0.96
N LEU A 166 -16.11 3.46 0.01
CA LEU A 166 -15.55 3.66 -1.33
C LEU A 166 -16.20 4.83 -2.06
N SER A 167 -17.52 5.04 -1.91
CA SER A 167 -18.24 6.11 -2.60
C SER A 167 -17.86 7.52 -2.14
N ILE A 168 -17.40 7.69 -0.88
CA ILE A 168 -17.10 9.04 -0.33
C ILE A 168 -15.65 9.46 -0.44
N VAL A 169 -14.74 8.53 -0.78
CA VAL A 169 -13.31 8.86 -0.94
C VAL A 169 -13.13 9.82 -2.10
N PRO A 170 -12.45 10.97 -1.92
CA PRO A 170 -12.13 11.87 -3.02
C PRO A 170 -11.35 11.16 -4.13
N ALA A 171 -11.54 11.58 -5.38
CA ALA A 171 -10.88 10.94 -6.53
C ALA A 171 -9.35 10.98 -6.40
N ASP A 172 -8.81 12.07 -5.86
CA ASP A 172 -7.38 12.31 -5.63
C ASP A 172 -6.81 11.61 -4.38
N ARG A 173 -7.58 10.73 -3.71
CA ARG A 173 -7.16 9.96 -2.53
C ARG A 173 -7.45 8.46 -2.69
N LEU A 174 -7.87 8.04 -3.86
CA LEU A 174 -8.31 6.68 -4.15
C LEU A 174 -7.26 5.91 -4.92
N LEU A 175 -7.00 4.67 -4.47
CA LEU A 175 -6.29 3.63 -5.21
C LEU A 175 -7.13 2.35 -5.24
N LEU A 176 -6.83 1.48 -6.19
CA LEU A 176 -7.41 0.14 -6.33
C LEU A 176 -6.30 -0.90 -6.34
N GLU A 177 -6.60 -2.09 -5.82
CA GLU A 177 -5.61 -3.16 -5.67
C GLU A 177 -6.23 -4.55 -5.81
N SER A 178 -5.39 -5.56 -6.01
CA SER A 178 -5.82 -6.97 -5.97
C SER A 178 -5.48 -7.65 -4.65
N ASP A 179 -4.40 -7.27 -3.98
CA ASP A 179 -3.85 -7.95 -2.80
C ASP A 179 -3.53 -9.42 -3.14
N GLU A 180 -4.14 -10.39 -2.47
CA GLU A 180 -4.05 -11.83 -2.73
C GLU A 180 -5.12 -12.34 -3.72
N ALA A 181 -6.03 -11.47 -4.16
CA ALA A 181 -7.17 -11.91 -4.97
C ALA A 181 -6.85 -11.91 -6.47
N ASP A 182 -7.22 -12.98 -7.16
CA ASP A 182 -7.31 -12.95 -8.62
C ASP A 182 -8.40 -11.94 -9.03
N THR A 183 -7.97 -10.80 -9.55
CA THR A 183 -8.83 -9.65 -9.82
C THR A 183 -8.91 -9.34 -11.32
N ASP A 184 -10.09 -9.53 -11.92
CA ASP A 184 -10.40 -8.97 -13.24
C ASP A 184 -10.53 -7.43 -13.11
N PHE A 185 -9.43 -6.71 -13.36
CA PHE A 185 -9.39 -5.25 -13.22
C PHE A 185 -10.38 -4.53 -14.13
N PRO A 186 -10.57 -4.86 -15.40
CA PRO A 186 -11.61 -4.25 -16.23
C PRO A 186 -13.00 -4.29 -15.59
N SER A 187 -13.40 -5.43 -15.05
CA SER A 187 -14.69 -5.57 -14.35
C SER A 187 -14.73 -4.84 -13.03
N PHE A 188 -13.64 -4.90 -12.25
CA PHE A 188 -13.55 -4.23 -10.97
C PHE A 188 -13.62 -2.69 -11.12
N TYR A 189 -12.88 -2.12 -12.09
CA TYR A 189 -12.95 -0.69 -12.38
C TYR A 189 -14.35 -0.26 -12.83
N ARG A 190 -15.05 -1.04 -13.69
CA ARG A 190 -16.45 -0.74 -14.07
C ARG A 190 -17.39 -0.73 -12.87
N GLN A 191 -17.23 -1.71 -11.95
CA GLN A 191 -18.03 -1.78 -10.73
C GLN A 191 -17.80 -0.55 -9.84
N VAL A 192 -16.54 -0.16 -9.63
CA VAL A 192 -16.18 1.01 -8.83
C VAL A 192 -16.67 2.30 -9.48
N ALA A 193 -16.52 2.46 -10.80
CA ALA A 193 -17.02 3.63 -11.53
C ALA A 193 -18.54 3.76 -11.40
N SER A 194 -19.28 2.67 -11.57
CA SER A 194 -20.74 2.64 -11.38
C SER A 194 -21.15 3.04 -9.97
N LEU A 195 -20.52 2.45 -8.95
CA LEU A 195 -20.78 2.77 -7.54
C LEU A 195 -20.53 4.25 -7.20
N ARG A 196 -19.50 4.83 -7.80
CA ARG A 196 -19.11 6.24 -7.57
C ARG A 196 -19.86 7.24 -8.44
N GLY A 197 -20.70 6.77 -9.37
CA GLY A 197 -21.42 7.63 -10.33
C GLY A 197 -20.47 8.41 -11.25
N THR A 198 -19.30 7.85 -11.59
CA THR A 198 -18.33 8.43 -12.53
C THR A 198 -18.22 7.57 -13.79
N SER A 199 -17.64 8.12 -14.86
CA SER A 199 -17.36 7.32 -16.04
C SER A 199 -16.18 6.37 -15.80
N PHE A 200 -16.15 5.25 -16.55
CA PHE A 200 -15.03 4.31 -16.51
C PHE A 200 -13.69 5.00 -16.84
N ASP A 201 -13.67 5.80 -17.90
CA ASP A 201 -12.47 6.49 -18.36
C ASP A 201 -11.98 7.51 -17.34
N SER A 202 -12.88 8.25 -16.69
CA SER A 202 -12.51 9.19 -15.61
C SER A 202 -11.92 8.46 -14.40
N LEU A 203 -12.45 7.29 -14.03
CA LEU A 203 -11.87 6.51 -12.94
C LEU A 203 -10.47 5.99 -13.29
N VAL A 204 -10.32 5.46 -14.51
CA VAL A 204 -9.01 4.98 -15.00
C VAL A 204 -7.98 6.09 -14.94
N GLU A 205 -8.30 7.27 -15.45
CA GLU A 205 -7.38 8.42 -15.44
C GLU A 205 -7.05 8.86 -14.03
N ASN A 206 -8.04 9.04 -13.15
CA ASN A 206 -7.82 9.43 -11.76
C ASN A 206 -6.89 8.46 -11.01
N ILE A 207 -7.08 7.15 -11.17
CA ILE A 207 -6.20 6.16 -10.53
C ILE A 207 -4.77 6.25 -11.07
N LYS A 208 -4.61 6.44 -12.37
CA LYS A 208 -3.29 6.61 -13.01
C LYS A 208 -2.60 7.90 -12.57
N GLU A 209 -3.33 9.00 -12.48
CA GLU A 209 -2.80 10.28 -11.98
C GLU A 209 -2.31 10.13 -10.54
N ASN A 210 -3.13 9.53 -9.66
CA ASN A 210 -2.74 9.25 -8.27
C ASN A 210 -1.49 8.37 -8.20
N ALA A 211 -1.47 7.29 -8.96
CA ALA A 211 -0.33 6.38 -8.98
C ALA A 211 0.95 7.05 -9.51
N ASN A 212 0.86 7.82 -10.58
CA ASN A 212 2.00 8.58 -11.11
C ASN A 212 2.51 9.59 -10.07
N HIS A 213 1.60 10.32 -9.42
CA HIS A 213 1.96 11.28 -8.38
C HIS A 213 2.66 10.62 -7.19
N LEU A 214 2.16 9.48 -6.73
CA LEU A 214 2.63 8.82 -5.52
C LEU A 214 3.94 8.04 -5.72
N PHE A 215 4.07 7.35 -6.84
CA PHE A 215 5.10 6.33 -7.01
C PHE A 215 6.16 6.67 -8.08
N PHE A 216 5.85 7.56 -9.04
CA PHE A 216 6.69 7.74 -10.22
C PHE A 216 7.14 9.18 -10.48
N ASN A 217 6.50 10.18 -9.88
CA ASN A 217 6.92 11.60 -9.98
C ASN A 217 7.68 12.01 -8.72
N ARG A 218 8.94 11.57 -8.62
CA ARG A 218 9.83 11.92 -7.52
C ARG A 218 10.88 12.94 -7.96
#